data_21989fb8273fbe667261327817f645f6
#
_entry.id   21989fb8273fbe667261327817f645f6
#
_cell.length_a   1.000
_cell.length_b   1.000
_cell.length_c   1.000
_cell.angle_alpha   90.00
_cell.angle_beta   90.00
_cell.angle_gamma   90.00
#
_symmetry.space_group_name_H-M   'P 1'
#
loop_
_entity.id
_entity.type
_entity.pdbx_description
1 polymer ?
#
loop_
_entity_poly.entity_id
_entity_poly.type
_entity_poly.pdbx_seq_one_letter_code
_entity_poly.pdbx_strand_id
1 'polypeptide(L)'
;MTHPEHIAALIDLGYNDQESRFLYLVATHSGYFTLRQFLDYTGTAKGRNVHDFTSKSIRLEHVRAVTCGYRTSVFNLYSRKVYGALDRDNLRNRRRLSSELIQTRLLILDFVLAHPGLEYLETEAEKVSYFRELAVPEALIPGRVYKGIDPTSTTKRCFVDRFPIFFSAESDCPSGGLTHTFVYCDSACRGLSHYITHLRSYEHFLRRLSGFYFVYAAPSPVKFHRAEQFFRSTFEENSAANVRSIARYFRIRRLWDTNKHSLLTRADRDFLRYGNQRYRDEFSESVYRKWAAGGTEEQALEALLGAHQTAPKWRFRTHLLPHDYDIFGSESGMNRGTGISEDRSAPRSASRSAGEKLKYL
;
A
#
# COMPACT_ATOMS: atom_id res chain seq x y z
N MET A 1 -10.09 -8.90 22.11
CA MET A 1 -11.53 -9.22 21.85
C MET A 1 -11.63 -10.14 20.64
N THR A 2 -12.54 -11.10 20.68
CA THR A 2 -12.84 -11.98 19.54
C THR A 2 -13.72 -11.26 18.51
N HIS A 3 -13.83 -11.79 17.30
CA HIS A 3 -14.70 -11.20 16.27
C HIS A 3 -16.18 -11.06 16.72
N PRO A 4 -16.80 -12.05 17.39
CA PRO A 4 -18.14 -11.91 17.95
C PRO A 4 -18.28 -10.79 19.01
N GLU A 5 -17.28 -10.61 19.85
CA GLU A 5 -17.27 -9.52 20.86
C GLU A 5 -17.24 -8.15 20.21
N HIS A 6 -16.46 -7.98 19.13
CA HIS A 6 -16.44 -6.75 18.34
C HIS A 6 -17.81 -6.43 17.73
N ILE A 7 -18.52 -7.45 17.22
CA ILE A 7 -19.86 -7.26 16.65
C ILE A 7 -20.85 -6.87 17.76
N ALA A 8 -20.81 -7.55 18.91
CA ALA A 8 -21.64 -7.22 20.07
C ALA A 8 -21.43 -5.78 20.54
N ALA A 9 -20.17 -5.32 20.64
CA ALA A 9 -19.84 -3.95 21.01
C ALA A 9 -20.42 -2.90 20.04
N LEU A 10 -20.52 -3.21 18.74
CA LEU A 10 -21.15 -2.33 17.76
C LEU A 10 -22.69 -2.36 17.87
N ILE A 11 -23.27 -3.51 18.23
CA ILE A 11 -24.72 -3.62 18.51
C ILE A 11 -25.08 -2.74 19.70
N ASP A 12 -24.27 -2.72 20.75
CA ASP A 12 -24.46 -1.86 21.92
C ASP A 12 -24.40 -0.36 21.59
N LEU A 13 -23.70 0.00 20.49
CA LEU A 13 -23.68 1.37 19.95
C LEU A 13 -24.94 1.71 19.12
N GLY A 14 -25.92 0.80 19.00
CA GLY A 14 -27.21 1.02 18.34
C GLY A 14 -27.28 0.53 16.89
N TYR A 15 -26.38 -0.32 16.46
CA TYR A 15 -26.43 -0.94 15.12
C TYR A 15 -27.09 -2.33 15.19
N ASN A 16 -27.70 -2.77 14.09
CA ASN A 16 -28.13 -4.16 13.95
C ASN A 16 -26.93 -5.06 13.57
N ASP A 17 -27.11 -6.38 13.59
CA ASP A 17 -26.03 -7.34 13.32
C ASP A 17 -25.36 -7.11 11.94
N GLN A 18 -26.16 -6.90 10.89
CA GLN A 18 -25.65 -6.68 9.54
C GLN A 18 -24.87 -5.37 9.40
N GLU A 19 -25.37 -4.29 10.00
CA GLU A 19 -24.70 -3.00 10.05
C GLU A 19 -23.40 -3.08 10.86
N SER A 20 -23.42 -3.81 11.97
CA SER A 20 -22.25 -4.03 12.85
C SER A 20 -21.14 -4.77 12.11
N ARG A 21 -21.47 -5.84 11.41
CA ARG A 21 -20.51 -6.59 10.59
C ARG A 21 -19.90 -5.72 9.47
N PHE A 22 -20.75 -4.94 8.80
CA PHE A 22 -20.26 -4.02 7.77
C PHE A 22 -19.32 -2.95 8.37
N LEU A 23 -19.72 -2.31 9.46
CA LEU A 23 -18.89 -1.29 10.13
C LEU A 23 -17.58 -1.85 10.67
N TYR A 24 -17.58 -3.09 11.14
CA TYR A 24 -16.37 -3.79 11.53
C TYR A 24 -15.38 -3.90 10.36
N LEU A 25 -15.84 -4.35 9.18
CA LEU A 25 -15.00 -4.44 7.97
C LEU A 25 -14.50 -3.06 7.54
N VAL A 26 -15.37 -2.05 7.58
CA VAL A 26 -14.99 -0.67 7.27
C VAL A 26 -13.93 -0.16 8.24
N ALA A 27 -14.12 -0.31 9.53
CA ALA A 27 -13.17 0.15 10.55
C ALA A 27 -11.81 -0.52 10.39
N THR A 28 -11.80 -1.82 10.14
CA THR A 28 -10.60 -2.64 10.08
C THR A 28 -9.79 -2.39 8.80
N HIS A 29 -10.44 -2.38 7.64
CA HIS A 29 -9.73 -2.43 6.36
C HIS A 29 -9.67 -1.08 5.62
N SER A 30 -10.64 -0.19 5.81
CA SER A 30 -10.76 1.02 5.00
C SER A 30 -10.82 2.32 5.80
N GLY A 31 -11.79 2.47 6.67
CA GLY A 31 -12.22 3.72 7.30
C GLY A 31 -13.14 4.57 6.41
N TYR A 32 -13.31 4.18 5.15
CA TYR A 32 -14.17 4.84 4.18
C TYR A 32 -15.07 3.82 3.48
N PHE A 33 -16.26 4.24 3.12
CA PHE A 33 -17.21 3.42 2.37
C PHE A 33 -18.15 4.25 1.51
N THR A 34 -18.83 3.61 0.58
CA THR A 34 -19.91 4.17 -0.24
C THR A 34 -21.23 3.49 0.08
N LEU A 35 -22.34 4.15 -0.25
CA LEU A 35 -23.66 3.51 -0.16
C LEU A 35 -23.77 2.24 -0.98
N ARG A 36 -23.12 2.22 -2.15
CA ARG A 36 -23.09 1.04 -3.02
C ARG A 36 -22.47 -0.15 -2.31
N GLN A 37 -21.33 0.02 -1.68
CA GLN A 37 -20.66 -1.06 -0.94
C GLN A 37 -21.53 -1.61 0.18
N PHE A 38 -22.28 -0.75 0.88
CA PHE A 38 -23.22 -1.21 1.88
C PHE A 38 -24.39 -2.01 1.26
N LEU A 39 -24.94 -1.54 0.13
CA LEU A 39 -25.99 -2.23 -0.60
C LEU A 39 -25.55 -3.60 -1.10
N ASP A 40 -24.37 -3.65 -1.72
CA ASP A 40 -23.81 -4.89 -2.26
C ASP A 40 -23.55 -5.90 -1.13
N TYR A 41 -23.04 -5.43 0.01
CA TYR A 41 -22.82 -6.26 1.19
C TYR A 41 -24.13 -6.81 1.79
N THR A 42 -25.16 -5.98 1.88
CA THR A 42 -26.44 -6.38 2.49
C THR A 42 -27.35 -7.15 1.54
N GLY A 43 -27.04 -7.17 0.24
CA GLY A 43 -27.88 -7.76 -0.79
C GLY A 43 -29.24 -7.05 -0.94
N THR A 44 -29.36 -5.82 -0.42
CA THR A 44 -30.62 -5.07 -0.45
C THR A 44 -30.70 -4.14 -1.65
N ALA A 45 -31.88 -4.03 -2.25
CA ALA A 45 -32.14 -3.01 -3.26
C ALA A 45 -32.06 -1.60 -2.64
N LYS A 46 -31.80 -0.59 -3.49
CA LYS A 46 -31.89 0.82 -3.05
C LYS A 46 -33.23 1.08 -2.39
N GLY A 47 -33.24 1.48 -1.12
CA GLY A 47 -34.45 1.67 -0.36
C GLY A 47 -34.22 2.39 0.97
N ARG A 48 -35.27 2.45 1.78
CA ARG A 48 -35.36 3.14 3.07
C ARG A 48 -34.23 2.73 4.03
N ASN A 49 -33.87 1.45 4.07
CA ASN A 49 -32.87 0.89 5.00
C ASN A 49 -31.49 1.52 4.85
N VAL A 50 -31.10 1.89 3.64
CA VAL A 50 -29.78 2.49 3.36
C VAL A 50 -29.72 3.93 3.85
N HIS A 51 -30.81 4.67 3.61
CA HIS A 51 -30.93 6.03 4.11
C HIS A 51 -30.97 6.03 5.65
N ASP A 52 -31.67 5.07 6.24
CA ASP A 52 -31.79 4.92 7.69
C ASP A 52 -30.44 4.60 8.33
N PHE A 53 -29.63 3.71 7.73
CA PHE A 53 -28.27 3.39 8.21
C PHE A 53 -27.35 4.61 8.19
N THR A 54 -27.27 5.33 7.07
CA THR A 54 -26.38 6.49 6.96
C THR A 54 -26.85 7.65 7.83
N SER A 55 -28.16 7.94 7.84
CA SER A 55 -28.75 8.97 8.69
C SER A 55 -28.55 8.67 10.18
N LYS A 56 -28.73 7.42 10.59
CA LYS A 56 -28.42 6.94 11.93
C LYS A 56 -26.94 7.15 12.27
N SER A 57 -26.06 6.71 11.41
CA SER A 57 -24.59 6.77 11.63
C SER A 57 -24.09 8.23 11.72
N ILE A 58 -24.67 9.14 10.94
CA ILE A 58 -24.35 10.57 10.98
C ILE A 58 -24.91 11.19 12.25
N ARG A 59 -26.17 10.89 12.62
CA ARG A 59 -26.81 11.38 13.86
C ARG A 59 -26.07 10.96 15.13
N LEU A 60 -25.52 9.74 15.13
CA LEU A 60 -24.69 9.21 16.23
C LEU A 60 -23.27 9.80 16.22
N GLU A 61 -22.93 10.65 15.26
CA GLU A 61 -21.59 11.21 15.07
C GLU A 61 -20.50 10.14 14.89
N HIS A 62 -20.87 8.98 14.36
CA HIS A 62 -19.92 7.92 14.07
C HIS A 62 -19.32 8.06 12.70
N VAL A 63 -20.09 8.58 11.75
CA VAL A 63 -19.75 8.71 10.33
C VAL A 63 -19.98 10.15 9.89
N ARG A 64 -19.17 10.63 8.95
CA ARG A 64 -19.38 11.90 8.26
C ARG A 64 -19.35 11.69 6.75
N ALA A 65 -20.18 12.44 6.03
CA ALA A 65 -20.09 12.53 4.59
C ALA A 65 -18.79 13.27 4.19
N VAL A 66 -18.14 12.78 3.15
CA VAL A 66 -17.00 13.42 2.51
C VAL A 66 -17.46 13.93 1.15
N THR A 67 -17.37 15.22 0.95
CA THR A 67 -17.70 15.84 -0.34
C THR A 67 -16.62 15.45 -1.36
N CYS A 68 -16.96 14.51 -2.21
CA CYS A 68 -16.14 14.11 -3.35
C CYS A 68 -16.91 14.55 -4.60
N GLY A 69 -16.22 15.07 -5.61
CA GLY A 69 -16.85 15.63 -6.84
C GLY A 69 -18.04 14.83 -7.37
N TYR A 70 -18.78 15.41 -8.15
CA TYR A 70 -20.13 15.31 -8.74
C TYR A 70 -21.03 14.07 -8.61
N ARG A 71 -20.62 12.85 -8.22
CA ARG A 71 -21.54 11.68 -8.37
C ARG A 71 -21.59 10.63 -7.26
N THR A 72 -20.67 10.62 -6.32
CA THR A 72 -20.63 9.54 -5.31
C THR A 72 -20.47 10.09 -3.90
N SER A 73 -21.43 9.81 -3.04
CA SER A 73 -21.29 10.10 -1.61
C SER A 73 -20.35 9.08 -0.98
N VAL A 74 -19.23 9.56 -0.47
CA VAL A 74 -18.27 8.80 0.31
C VAL A 74 -18.47 9.12 1.77
N PHE A 75 -18.41 8.11 2.61
CA PHE A 75 -18.55 8.25 4.05
C PHE A 75 -17.26 7.87 4.75
N ASN A 76 -16.87 8.63 5.77
CA ASN A 76 -15.72 8.33 6.61
C ASN A 76 -16.19 7.94 8.02
N LEU A 77 -15.85 6.74 8.44
CA LEU A 77 -16.02 6.27 9.81
C LEU A 77 -14.89 6.87 10.65
N TYR A 78 -15.18 7.87 11.49
CA TYR A 78 -14.18 8.65 12.20
C TYR A 78 -14.26 8.59 13.73
N SER A 79 -15.37 8.11 14.27
CA SER A 79 -15.66 8.17 15.70
C SER A 79 -14.70 7.33 16.55
N ARG A 80 -14.09 7.96 17.55
CA ARG A 80 -13.29 7.22 18.54
C ARG A 80 -14.11 6.20 19.32
N LYS A 81 -15.41 6.45 19.56
CA LYS A 81 -16.29 5.50 20.25
C LYS A 81 -16.37 4.17 19.50
N VAL A 82 -16.53 4.22 18.17
CA VAL A 82 -16.56 3.01 17.34
C VAL A 82 -15.21 2.28 17.38
N TYR A 83 -14.11 2.99 17.17
CA TYR A 83 -12.78 2.37 17.19
C TYR A 83 -12.39 1.87 18.59
N GLY A 84 -12.79 2.55 19.67
CA GLY A 84 -12.59 2.09 21.04
C GLY A 84 -13.42 0.84 21.36
N ALA A 85 -14.68 0.80 20.94
CA ALA A 85 -15.53 -0.40 21.07
C ALA A 85 -14.95 -1.63 20.35
N LEU A 86 -14.13 -1.41 19.33
CA LEU A 86 -13.43 -2.46 18.59
C LEU A 86 -12.02 -2.75 19.13
N ASP A 87 -11.60 -2.11 20.22
CA ASP A 87 -10.22 -2.17 20.74
C ASP A 87 -9.16 -1.81 19.66
N ARG A 88 -9.49 -0.83 18.84
CA ARG A 88 -8.71 -0.43 17.66
C ARG A 88 -8.41 1.07 17.62
N ASP A 89 -8.29 1.72 18.78
CA ASP A 89 -8.04 3.17 18.89
C ASP A 89 -6.82 3.65 18.10
N ASN A 90 -5.82 2.78 17.98
CA ASN A 90 -4.58 3.07 17.27
C ASN A 90 -4.70 2.99 15.74
N LEU A 91 -5.81 2.49 15.19
CA LEU A 91 -6.00 2.44 13.74
C LEU A 91 -6.14 3.85 13.16
N ARG A 92 -5.29 4.14 12.18
CA ARG A 92 -5.30 5.44 11.48
C ARG A 92 -6.41 5.55 10.44
N ASN A 93 -7.25 4.52 10.26
CA ASN A 93 -8.34 4.50 9.28
C ASN A 93 -9.36 5.62 9.52
N ARG A 94 -9.53 6.07 10.75
CA ARG A 94 -10.42 7.18 11.12
C ARG A 94 -9.96 8.57 10.67
N ARG A 95 -8.70 8.72 10.21
CA ARG A 95 -8.14 10.02 9.84
C ARG A 95 -8.63 10.47 8.46
N ARG A 96 -8.62 11.79 8.25
CA ARG A 96 -8.81 12.34 6.91
C ARG A 96 -7.64 11.96 6.03
N LEU A 97 -7.96 11.53 4.81
CA LEU A 97 -7.01 11.11 3.80
C LEU A 97 -7.17 12.00 2.56
N SER A 98 -6.13 12.01 1.70
CA SER A 98 -6.24 12.59 0.36
C SER A 98 -7.20 11.75 -0.50
N SER A 99 -7.73 12.35 -1.55
CA SER A 99 -8.62 11.71 -2.51
C SER A 99 -8.10 10.39 -3.03
N GLU A 100 -6.86 10.36 -3.42
CA GLU A 100 -6.19 9.17 -3.97
C GLU A 100 -6.08 8.02 -2.95
N LEU A 101 -5.82 8.36 -1.68
CA LEU A 101 -5.81 7.38 -0.61
C LEU A 101 -7.22 6.88 -0.29
N ILE A 102 -8.24 7.75 -0.39
CA ILE A 102 -9.64 7.36 -0.24
C ILE A 102 -10.02 6.35 -1.33
N GLN A 103 -9.69 6.61 -2.60
CA GLN A 103 -9.91 5.64 -3.68
C GLN A 103 -9.29 4.29 -3.36
N THR A 104 -8.02 4.26 -2.99
CA THR A 104 -7.34 3.02 -2.60
C THR A 104 -8.05 2.31 -1.44
N ARG A 105 -8.57 3.06 -0.45
CA ARG A 105 -9.32 2.49 0.68
C ARG A 105 -10.65 1.87 0.26
N LEU A 106 -11.36 2.50 -0.67
CA LEU A 106 -12.61 1.96 -1.22
C LEU A 106 -12.35 0.67 -2.01
N LEU A 107 -11.28 0.62 -2.82
CA LEU A 107 -10.90 -0.59 -3.55
C LEU A 107 -10.47 -1.73 -2.62
N ILE A 108 -9.76 -1.42 -1.53
CA ILE A 108 -9.45 -2.41 -0.49
C ILE A 108 -10.75 -2.97 0.10
N LEU A 109 -11.72 -2.11 0.39
CA LEU A 109 -13.00 -2.55 0.92
C LEU A 109 -13.76 -3.42 -0.08
N ASP A 110 -13.80 -3.07 -1.36
CA ASP A 110 -14.41 -3.90 -2.41
C ASP A 110 -13.79 -5.30 -2.45
N PHE A 111 -12.45 -5.37 -2.38
CA PHE A 111 -11.75 -6.65 -2.34
C PHE A 111 -12.18 -7.49 -1.12
N VAL A 112 -12.23 -6.88 0.05
CA VAL A 112 -12.60 -7.56 1.31
C VAL A 112 -14.06 -8.01 1.28
N LEU A 113 -14.97 -7.16 0.78
CA LEU A 113 -16.39 -7.48 0.67
C LEU A 113 -16.66 -8.62 -0.32
N ALA A 114 -15.86 -8.73 -1.38
CA ALA A 114 -15.93 -9.83 -2.34
C ALA A 114 -15.39 -11.16 -1.76
N HIS A 115 -14.68 -11.13 -0.64
CA HIS A 115 -14.04 -12.30 -0.03
C HIS A 115 -14.33 -12.41 1.49
N PRO A 116 -15.61 -12.54 1.90
CA PRO A 116 -16.01 -12.43 3.30
C PRO A 116 -15.56 -13.60 4.19
N GLY A 117 -15.14 -14.72 3.59
CA GLY A 117 -14.73 -15.93 4.31
C GLY A 117 -13.22 -16.07 4.52
N LEU A 118 -12.42 -15.06 4.12
CA LEU A 118 -10.98 -15.14 4.27
C LEU A 118 -10.53 -14.68 5.66
N GLU A 119 -9.49 -15.34 6.19
CA GLU A 119 -8.87 -14.98 7.45
C GLU A 119 -7.77 -13.94 7.20
N TYR A 120 -8.05 -12.68 7.58
CA TYR A 120 -7.16 -11.55 7.38
C TYR A 120 -6.25 -11.30 8.58
N LEU A 121 -4.99 -10.95 8.32
CA LEU A 121 -4.15 -10.26 9.31
C LEU A 121 -4.56 -8.79 9.34
N GLU A 122 -5.31 -8.39 10.34
CA GLU A 122 -6.04 -7.13 10.35
C GLU A 122 -5.21 -5.94 10.84
N THR A 123 -4.42 -6.15 11.90
CA THR A 123 -3.66 -5.09 12.55
C THR A 123 -2.17 -5.13 12.18
N GLU A 124 -1.49 -3.99 12.35
CA GLU A 124 -0.02 -3.92 12.23
C GLU A 124 0.66 -4.89 13.21
N ALA A 125 0.14 -4.96 14.45
CA ALA A 125 0.70 -5.82 15.48
C ALA A 125 0.58 -7.31 15.13
N GLU A 126 -0.59 -7.74 14.64
CA GLU A 126 -0.81 -9.12 14.18
C GLU A 126 0.14 -9.47 13.02
N LYS A 127 0.24 -8.59 12.00
CA LYS A 127 1.14 -8.81 10.86
C LYS A 127 2.59 -8.96 11.32
N VAL A 128 3.05 -8.05 12.18
CA VAL A 128 4.43 -8.07 12.68
C VAL A 128 4.70 -9.30 13.53
N SER A 129 3.79 -9.65 14.47
CA SER A 129 3.93 -10.84 15.31
C SER A 129 4.00 -12.11 14.46
N TYR A 130 3.06 -12.26 13.54
CA TYR A 130 2.97 -13.40 12.66
C TYR A 130 4.25 -13.61 11.83
N PHE A 131 4.76 -12.57 11.15
CA PHE A 131 5.98 -12.71 10.35
C PHE A 131 7.25 -12.86 11.20
N ARG A 132 7.24 -12.38 12.44
CA ARG A 132 8.30 -12.64 13.41
C ARG A 132 8.32 -14.11 13.84
N GLU A 133 7.16 -14.74 14.04
CA GLU A 133 7.04 -16.17 14.33
C GLU A 133 7.55 -17.03 13.16
N LEU A 134 7.44 -16.54 11.92
CA LEU A 134 8.04 -17.15 10.74
C LEU A 134 9.55 -16.87 10.60
N ALA A 135 10.20 -16.37 11.64
CA ALA A 135 11.62 -16.02 11.67
C ALA A 135 12.04 -15.01 10.58
N VAL A 136 11.12 -14.14 10.14
CA VAL A 136 11.47 -13.01 9.26
C VAL A 136 12.12 -11.93 10.10
N PRO A 137 13.36 -11.49 9.76
CA PRO A 137 14.04 -10.41 10.46
C PRO A 137 13.21 -9.11 10.42
N GLU A 138 13.10 -8.42 11.56
CA GLU A 138 12.30 -7.19 11.68
C GLU A 138 12.78 -6.07 10.73
N ALA A 139 14.08 -6.05 10.42
CA ALA A 139 14.68 -5.11 9.48
C ALA A 139 14.08 -5.25 8.07
N LEU A 140 13.66 -6.46 7.67
CA LEU A 140 13.08 -6.75 6.36
C LEU A 140 11.57 -6.50 6.29
N ILE A 141 10.89 -6.40 7.43
CA ILE A 141 9.45 -6.11 7.45
C ILE A 141 9.20 -4.72 6.83
N PRO A 142 8.36 -4.63 5.78
CA PRO A 142 8.11 -3.39 5.07
C PRO A 142 7.56 -2.32 6.00
N GLY A 143 8.18 -1.14 6.02
CA GLY A 143 7.75 -0.08 6.93
C GLY A 143 8.33 1.28 6.57
N ARG A 144 7.92 2.28 7.34
CA ARG A 144 8.45 3.64 7.28
C ARG A 144 8.85 4.12 8.65
N VAL A 145 9.98 4.79 8.72
CA VAL A 145 10.45 5.47 9.92
C VAL A 145 9.91 6.89 9.93
N TYR A 146 9.25 7.25 11.02
CA TYR A 146 8.73 8.59 11.27
C TYR A 146 9.57 9.23 12.36
N LYS A 147 10.03 10.45 12.14
CA LYS A 147 10.67 11.27 13.16
C LYS A 147 9.59 11.77 14.12
N GLY A 148 9.83 11.66 15.42
CA GLY A 148 8.99 12.24 16.46
C GLY A 148 9.11 13.75 16.53
N ILE A 149 8.39 14.37 17.48
CA ILE A 149 8.55 15.78 17.82
C ILE A 149 9.95 16.02 18.38
N ASP A 150 10.44 15.08 19.20
CA ASP A 150 11.84 15.03 19.60
C ASP A 150 12.69 14.47 18.44
N PRO A 151 13.73 15.22 17.98
CA PRO A 151 14.60 14.79 16.89
C PRO A 151 15.30 13.44 17.11
N THR A 152 15.45 13.01 18.36
CA THR A 152 16.07 11.74 18.74
C THR A 152 15.07 10.58 18.70
N SER A 153 13.76 10.86 18.77
CA SER A 153 12.74 9.84 18.78
C SER A 153 12.34 9.47 17.36
N THR A 154 12.48 8.19 17.04
CA THR A 154 11.99 7.64 15.77
C THR A 154 11.02 6.50 16.02
N THR A 155 9.94 6.44 15.26
CA THR A 155 8.97 5.35 15.32
C THR A 155 8.89 4.66 13.97
N LYS A 156 9.24 3.38 13.91
CA LYS A 156 8.99 2.55 12.73
C LYS A 156 7.52 2.12 12.73
N ARG A 157 6.85 2.29 11.60
CA ARG A 157 5.52 1.75 11.32
C ARG A 157 5.59 0.77 10.19
N CYS A 158 5.09 -0.43 10.41
CA CYS A 158 5.12 -1.52 9.44
C CYS A 158 3.81 -1.58 8.63
N PHE A 159 3.86 -2.14 7.42
CA PHE A 159 2.70 -2.34 6.55
C PHE A 159 1.81 -1.08 6.42
N VAL A 160 2.45 0.07 6.18
CA VAL A 160 1.80 1.40 6.22
C VAL A 160 0.75 1.57 5.13
N ASP A 161 0.89 0.87 4.00
CA ASP A 161 -0.06 0.86 2.88
C ASP A 161 -1.40 0.23 3.23
N ARG A 162 -1.39 -0.71 4.20
CA ARG A 162 -2.57 -1.42 4.72
C ARG A 162 -3.28 -2.30 3.69
N PHE A 163 -2.57 -2.74 2.69
CA PHE A 163 -3.11 -3.74 1.78
C PHE A 163 -3.44 -5.04 2.54
N PRO A 164 -4.50 -5.74 2.10
CA PRO A 164 -4.90 -6.98 2.74
C PRO A 164 -3.80 -8.05 2.67
N ILE A 165 -3.62 -8.74 3.78
CA ILE A 165 -2.83 -9.96 3.86
C ILE A 165 -3.73 -10.98 4.52
N PHE A 166 -3.89 -12.15 3.89
CA PHE A 166 -4.76 -13.21 4.39
C PHE A 166 -4.18 -14.60 4.14
N PHE A 167 -4.77 -15.58 4.79
CA PHE A 167 -4.44 -16.99 4.59
C PHE A 167 -5.42 -17.64 3.63
N SER A 168 -4.91 -18.41 2.69
CA SER A 168 -5.70 -19.31 1.89
C SER A 168 -5.26 -20.74 2.17
N ALA A 169 -6.23 -21.59 2.54
CA ALA A 169 -6.05 -23.02 2.55
C ALA A 169 -6.27 -23.51 1.10
N GLU A 170 -5.20 -23.53 0.30
CA GLU A 170 -5.29 -24.15 -1.03
C GLU A 170 -4.71 -25.55 -1.00
N SER A 171 -5.50 -26.49 -1.53
CA SER A 171 -5.15 -27.90 -1.74
C SER A 171 -3.94 -28.12 -2.66
N ASP A 172 -3.48 -27.08 -3.35
CA ASP A 172 -2.36 -27.13 -4.30
C ASP A 172 -0.99 -26.87 -3.67
N CYS A 173 -0.91 -26.69 -2.35
CA CYS A 173 0.37 -26.55 -1.70
C CYS A 173 0.94 -27.94 -1.40
N PRO A 174 2.08 -28.37 -1.99
CA PRO A 174 2.64 -29.70 -1.81
C PRO A 174 2.97 -30.05 -0.35
N SER A 175 2.97 -29.04 0.54
CA SER A 175 3.29 -29.18 1.97
C SER A 175 2.09 -29.09 2.88
N GLY A 176 0.84 -28.95 2.37
CA GLY A 176 -0.38 -28.90 3.19
C GLY A 176 -0.48 -27.72 4.16
N GLY A 177 0.33 -26.68 4.00
CA GLY A 177 0.40 -25.53 4.89
C GLY A 177 -0.44 -24.35 4.42
N LEU A 178 -0.80 -23.46 5.36
CA LEU A 178 -1.40 -22.16 5.08
C LEU A 178 -0.45 -21.32 4.22
N THR A 179 -0.96 -20.82 3.11
CA THR A 179 -0.19 -19.96 2.20
C THR A 179 -0.61 -18.51 2.37
N HIS A 180 0.37 -17.62 2.54
CA HIS A 180 0.11 -16.19 2.67
C HIS A 180 -0.25 -15.58 1.32
N THR A 181 -1.29 -14.76 1.30
CA THR A 181 -1.69 -13.99 0.13
C THR A 181 -1.55 -12.51 0.41
N PHE A 182 -0.79 -11.83 -0.42
CA PHE A 182 -0.61 -10.37 -0.40
C PHE A 182 -1.43 -9.75 -1.50
N VAL A 183 -2.17 -8.70 -1.19
CA VAL A 183 -3.00 -8.00 -2.17
C VAL A 183 -2.45 -6.60 -2.39
N TYR A 184 -2.33 -6.18 -3.63
CA TYR A 184 -2.09 -4.80 -4.03
C TYR A 184 -3.31 -4.28 -4.78
N CYS A 185 -3.93 -3.22 -4.27
CA CYS A 185 -5.07 -2.57 -4.93
C CYS A 185 -4.60 -1.34 -5.69
N ASP A 186 -4.70 -1.37 -7.03
CA ASP A 186 -4.36 -0.25 -7.90
C ASP A 186 -5.61 0.57 -8.23
N SER A 187 -5.60 1.86 -7.91
CA SER A 187 -6.68 2.79 -8.23
C SER A 187 -6.82 3.12 -9.72
N ALA A 188 -6.03 2.51 -10.59
CA ALA A 188 -5.99 2.73 -12.03
C ALA A 188 -5.66 4.16 -12.50
N CYS A 189 -5.82 5.16 -11.65
CA CYS A 189 -5.59 6.58 -11.96
C CYS A 189 -4.14 6.94 -12.24
N ARG A 190 -3.20 6.04 -11.91
CA ARG A 190 -1.76 6.28 -12.04
C ARG A 190 -1.10 5.18 -12.87
N GLY A 191 0.08 5.49 -13.41
CA GLY A 191 0.90 4.47 -14.06
C GLY A 191 1.35 3.38 -13.06
N LEU A 192 2.05 2.36 -13.56
CA LEU A 192 2.57 1.26 -12.71
C LEU A 192 3.66 1.69 -11.71
N SER A 193 4.11 2.95 -11.71
CA SER A 193 5.18 3.44 -10.84
C SER A 193 4.93 3.19 -9.35
N HIS A 194 3.69 3.36 -8.88
CA HIS A 194 3.32 3.09 -7.49
C HIS A 194 3.38 1.60 -7.15
N TYR A 195 2.90 0.76 -8.05
CA TYR A 195 3.01 -0.69 -7.93
C TYR A 195 4.47 -1.14 -7.89
N ILE A 196 5.30 -0.63 -8.80
CA ILE A 196 6.73 -0.92 -8.85
C ILE A 196 7.42 -0.50 -7.55
N THR A 197 7.10 0.68 -7.03
CA THR A 197 7.65 1.17 -5.76
C THR A 197 7.20 0.29 -4.59
N HIS A 198 5.92 -0.09 -4.56
CA HIS A 198 5.39 -1.00 -3.54
C HIS A 198 6.12 -2.35 -3.60
N LEU A 199 6.18 -2.97 -4.77
CA LEU A 199 6.80 -4.29 -4.92
C LEU A 199 8.28 -4.28 -4.53
N ARG A 200 9.03 -3.24 -4.90
CA ARG A 200 10.43 -3.06 -4.47
C ARG A 200 10.57 -2.93 -2.95
N SER A 201 9.64 -2.24 -2.29
CA SER A 201 9.66 -2.12 -0.83
C SER A 201 9.35 -3.42 -0.10
N TYR A 202 8.69 -4.37 -0.77
CA TYR A 202 8.35 -5.69 -0.26
C TYR A 202 9.31 -6.79 -0.74
N GLU A 203 10.14 -6.56 -1.74
CA GLU A 203 10.95 -7.58 -2.41
C GLU A 203 11.78 -8.42 -1.44
N HIS A 204 12.58 -7.77 -0.59
CA HIS A 204 13.44 -8.50 0.35
C HIS A 204 12.66 -9.29 1.39
N PHE A 205 11.55 -8.74 1.84
CA PHE A 205 10.63 -9.41 2.75
C PHE A 205 10.01 -10.64 2.09
N LEU A 206 9.43 -10.50 0.89
CA LEU A 206 8.79 -11.59 0.17
C LEU A 206 9.77 -12.71 -0.22
N ARG A 207 11.01 -12.36 -0.52
CA ARG A 207 12.08 -13.34 -0.81
C ARG A 207 12.49 -14.18 0.41
N ARG A 208 12.12 -13.78 1.63
CA ARG A 208 12.37 -14.54 2.85
C ARG A 208 11.29 -15.57 3.15
N LEU A 209 10.14 -15.45 2.53
CA LEU A 209 9.05 -16.40 2.71
C LEU A 209 9.32 -17.69 1.93
N SER A 210 8.93 -18.84 2.48
CA SER A 210 9.04 -20.15 1.80
C SER A 210 8.13 -20.23 0.57
N GLY A 211 6.99 -19.52 0.59
CA GLY A 211 6.06 -19.40 -0.51
C GLY A 211 4.97 -18.37 -0.22
N PHE A 212 4.39 -17.79 -1.28
CA PHE A 212 3.31 -16.82 -1.15
C PHE A 212 2.51 -16.67 -2.45
N TYR A 213 1.31 -16.14 -2.32
CA TYR A 213 0.50 -15.64 -3.43
C TYR A 213 0.56 -14.11 -3.46
N PHE A 214 0.56 -13.54 -4.65
CA PHE A 214 0.46 -12.11 -4.83
C PHE A 214 -0.71 -11.80 -5.77
N VAL A 215 -1.66 -11.00 -5.30
CA VAL A 215 -2.85 -10.59 -6.05
C VAL A 215 -2.71 -9.12 -6.43
N TYR A 216 -2.71 -8.83 -7.71
CA TYR A 216 -2.86 -7.49 -8.24
C TYR A 216 -4.34 -7.24 -8.55
N ALA A 217 -5.00 -6.42 -7.73
CA ALA A 217 -6.40 -6.09 -7.85
C ALA A 217 -6.57 -4.68 -8.43
N ALA A 218 -7.40 -4.51 -9.46
CA ALA A 218 -7.68 -3.23 -10.08
C ALA A 218 -9.08 -3.21 -10.70
N PRO A 219 -9.70 -2.02 -10.86
CA PRO A 219 -11.00 -1.89 -11.52
C PRO A 219 -10.93 -2.05 -13.05
N SER A 220 -9.72 -2.11 -13.63
CA SER A 220 -9.52 -2.28 -15.06
C SER A 220 -8.41 -3.30 -15.35
N PRO A 221 -8.59 -4.20 -16.32
CA PRO A 221 -7.59 -5.22 -16.66
C PRO A 221 -6.41 -4.67 -17.49
N VAL A 222 -6.46 -3.42 -17.94
CA VAL A 222 -5.48 -2.83 -18.88
C VAL A 222 -4.03 -2.98 -18.42
N LYS A 223 -3.78 -2.97 -17.11
CA LYS A 223 -2.43 -3.06 -16.56
C LYS A 223 -2.02 -4.49 -16.15
N PHE A 224 -2.93 -5.46 -16.15
CA PHE A 224 -2.70 -6.80 -15.60
C PHE A 224 -1.47 -7.48 -16.18
N HIS A 225 -1.38 -7.54 -17.49
CA HIS A 225 -0.24 -8.17 -18.17
C HIS A 225 1.10 -7.50 -17.82
N ARG A 226 1.15 -6.16 -17.81
CA ARG A 226 2.38 -5.43 -17.47
C ARG A 226 2.76 -5.57 -15.99
N ALA A 227 1.75 -5.62 -15.10
CA ALA A 227 1.98 -5.86 -13.67
C ALA A 227 2.56 -7.26 -13.44
N GLU A 228 2.02 -8.27 -14.12
CA GLU A 228 2.53 -9.64 -14.07
C GLU A 228 3.96 -9.73 -14.62
N GLN A 229 4.23 -9.15 -15.79
CA GLN A 229 5.58 -9.13 -16.36
C GLN A 229 6.61 -8.51 -15.40
N PHE A 230 6.26 -7.39 -14.78
CA PHE A 230 7.15 -6.76 -13.81
C PHE A 230 7.34 -7.64 -12.57
N PHE A 231 6.27 -8.27 -12.06
CA PHE A 231 6.36 -9.20 -10.94
C PHE A 231 7.29 -10.37 -11.26
N ARG A 232 7.07 -11.02 -12.42
CA ARG A 232 7.90 -12.11 -12.90
C ARG A 232 9.36 -11.70 -13.03
N SER A 233 9.63 -10.58 -13.67
CA SER A 233 11.01 -10.08 -13.81
C SER A 233 11.68 -9.81 -12.46
N THR A 234 10.91 -9.44 -11.42
CA THR A 234 11.44 -9.22 -10.08
C THR A 234 11.80 -10.52 -9.38
N PHE A 235 11.00 -11.60 -9.52
CA PHE A 235 11.17 -12.83 -8.75
C PHE A 235 11.74 -14.02 -9.55
N GLU A 236 11.64 -14.02 -10.90
CA GLU A 236 12.21 -15.02 -11.78
C GLU A 236 13.69 -14.77 -12.12
N GLU A 237 14.26 -13.61 -11.74
CA GLU A 237 15.70 -13.37 -11.96
C GLU A 237 16.51 -14.57 -11.48
N ASN A 238 17.20 -15.20 -12.44
CA ASN A 238 18.10 -16.32 -12.22
C ASN A 238 19.01 -15.98 -11.04
N SER A 239 19.03 -16.81 -10.02
CA SER A 239 19.87 -16.60 -8.83
C SER A 239 21.31 -16.28 -9.19
N ALA A 240 21.84 -16.92 -10.24
CA ALA A 240 23.19 -16.68 -10.76
C ALA A 240 23.36 -15.28 -11.40
N ALA A 241 22.34 -14.72 -12.06
CA ALA A 241 22.41 -13.38 -12.64
C ALA A 241 22.33 -12.31 -11.54
N ASN A 242 21.49 -12.54 -10.53
CA ASN A 242 21.37 -11.65 -9.37
C ASN A 242 22.67 -11.65 -8.54
N VAL A 243 23.24 -12.82 -8.27
CA VAL A 243 24.52 -12.96 -7.57
C VAL A 243 25.66 -12.27 -8.32
N ARG A 244 25.72 -12.38 -9.65
CA ARG A 244 26.68 -11.63 -10.48
C ARG A 244 26.50 -10.12 -10.36
N SER A 245 25.26 -9.65 -10.33
CA SER A 245 24.96 -8.23 -10.14
C SER A 245 25.36 -7.73 -8.75
N ILE A 246 25.11 -8.49 -7.70
CA ILE A 246 25.54 -8.17 -6.32
C ILE A 246 27.07 -8.16 -6.24
N ALA A 247 27.74 -9.14 -6.83
CA ALA A 247 29.20 -9.21 -6.85
C ALA A 247 29.81 -7.99 -7.59
N ARG A 248 29.23 -7.58 -8.73
CA ARG A 248 29.62 -6.36 -9.42
C ARG A 248 29.42 -5.13 -8.54
N TYR A 249 28.28 -5.04 -7.85
CA TYR A 249 28.02 -3.95 -6.90
C TYR A 249 29.06 -3.91 -5.77
N PHE A 250 29.40 -5.06 -5.19
CA PHE A 250 30.43 -5.14 -4.14
C PHE A 250 31.79 -4.65 -4.62
N ARG A 251 32.23 -5.05 -5.83
CA ARG A 251 33.50 -4.60 -6.41
C ARG A 251 33.53 -3.07 -6.61
N ILE A 252 32.48 -2.51 -7.19
CA ILE A 252 32.35 -1.07 -7.42
C ILE A 252 32.32 -0.32 -6.09
N ARG A 253 31.53 -0.81 -5.12
CA ARG A 253 31.44 -0.22 -3.78
C ARG A 253 32.79 -0.25 -3.06
N ARG A 254 33.56 -1.35 -3.14
CA ARG A 254 34.90 -1.43 -2.54
C ARG A 254 35.87 -0.40 -3.12
N LEU A 255 35.81 -0.18 -4.44
CA LEU A 255 36.59 0.90 -5.07
C LEU A 255 36.17 2.27 -4.56
N TRP A 256 34.90 2.48 -4.35
CA TRP A 256 34.40 3.72 -3.77
C TRP A 256 34.81 3.90 -2.31
N ASP A 257 34.61 2.89 -1.47
CA ASP A 257 34.94 2.93 -0.03
C ASP A 257 36.47 3.03 0.22
N THR A 258 37.29 2.60 -0.73
CA THR A 258 38.76 2.73 -0.69
C THR A 258 39.31 3.97 -1.41
N ASN A 259 38.46 4.96 -1.71
CA ASN A 259 38.79 6.21 -2.40
C ASN A 259 39.46 6.05 -3.79
N LYS A 260 39.22 4.92 -4.47
CA LYS A 260 39.73 4.67 -5.83
C LYS A 260 38.75 5.15 -6.89
N HIS A 261 38.20 6.36 -6.72
CA HIS A 261 37.12 6.90 -7.58
C HIS A 261 37.54 7.09 -9.04
N SER A 262 38.85 7.27 -9.31
CA SER A 262 39.42 7.42 -10.66
C SER A 262 39.26 6.16 -11.53
N LEU A 263 39.09 4.99 -10.89
CA LEU A 263 38.88 3.72 -11.59
C LEU A 263 37.42 3.47 -11.96
N LEU A 264 36.52 4.31 -11.51
CA LEU A 264 35.05 4.15 -11.73
C LEU A 264 34.57 4.93 -12.94
N THR A 265 33.98 4.24 -13.89
CA THR A 265 33.30 4.86 -15.03
C THR A 265 32.00 5.55 -14.59
N ARG A 266 31.40 6.36 -15.48
CA ARG A 266 30.07 6.95 -15.25
C ARG A 266 29.03 5.86 -15.04
N ALA A 267 29.07 4.81 -15.86
CA ALA A 267 28.15 3.67 -15.75
C ALA A 267 28.29 2.93 -14.40
N ASP A 268 29.52 2.83 -13.85
CA ASP A 268 29.73 2.21 -12.55
C ASP A 268 29.18 3.07 -11.41
N ARG A 269 29.28 4.39 -11.50
CA ARG A 269 28.67 5.31 -10.51
C ARG A 269 27.16 5.25 -10.53
N ASP A 270 26.55 5.17 -11.72
CA ASP A 270 25.11 5.01 -11.86
C ASP A 270 24.65 3.64 -11.34
N PHE A 271 25.44 2.58 -11.62
CA PHE A 271 25.19 1.25 -11.10
C PHE A 271 25.37 1.18 -9.55
N LEU A 272 26.33 1.93 -8.99
CA LEU A 272 26.49 2.04 -7.54
C LEU A 272 25.26 2.68 -6.88
N ARG A 273 24.70 3.75 -7.47
CA ARG A 273 23.45 4.36 -6.97
C ARG A 273 22.28 3.37 -6.99
N TYR A 274 22.13 2.66 -8.09
CA TYR A 274 21.12 1.60 -8.22
C TYR A 274 21.35 0.49 -7.18
N GLY A 275 22.59 0.00 -7.04
CA GLY A 275 22.94 -1.05 -6.10
C GLY A 275 22.76 -0.63 -4.63
N ASN A 276 23.01 0.64 -4.30
CA ASN A 276 22.74 1.18 -2.96
C ASN A 276 21.26 1.14 -2.57
N GLN A 277 20.35 1.20 -3.54
CA GLN A 277 18.92 1.08 -3.29
C GLN A 277 18.44 -0.37 -3.24
N ARG A 278 19.16 -1.29 -3.92
CA ARG A 278 18.71 -2.68 -4.14
C ARG A 278 19.43 -3.70 -3.24
N TYR A 279 20.71 -3.51 -2.95
CA TYR A 279 21.57 -4.54 -2.35
C TYR A 279 22.10 -4.19 -0.95
N ARG A 280 21.49 -3.22 -0.26
CA ARG A 280 21.80 -2.85 1.12
C ARG A 280 20.89 -3.51 2.14
N ASP A 281 20.49 -4.73 1.91
CA ASP A 281 19.84 -5.54 2.94
C ASP A 281 20.87 -6.05 3.96
N GLU A 282 20.38 -6.44 5.14
CA GLU A 282 21.23 -6.84 6.27
C GLU A 282 22.15 -8.02 5.93
N PHE A 283 21.65 -8.99 5.14
CA PHE A 283 22.42 -10.14 4.73
C PHE A 283 23.54 -9.73 3.75
N SER A 284 23.21 -9.01 2.68
CA SER A 284 24.18 -8.52 1.70
C SER A 284 25.24 -7.62 2.35
N GLU A 285 24.84 -6.75 3.29
CA GLU A 285 25.77 -5.93 4.07
C GLU A 285 26.71 -6.77 4.95
N SER A 286 26.21 -7.84 5.56
CA SER A 286 27.06 -8.73 6.36
C SER A 286 28.09 -9.46 5.50
N VAL A 287 27.68 -9.96 4.32
CA VAL A 287 28.59 -10.59 3.35
C VAL A 287 29.62 -9.60 2.83
N TYR A 288 29.18 -8.38 2.47
CA TYR A 288 30.08 -7.31 2.03
C TYR A 288 31.14 -6.97 3.07
N ARG A 289 30.75 -6.78 4.34
CA ARG A 289 31.68 -6.45 5.44
C ARG A 289 32.72 -7.54 5.64
N LYS A 290 32.32 -8.82 5.63
CA LYS A 290 33.24 -9.95 5.75
C LYS A 290 34.25 -9.98 4.59
N TRP A 291 33.75 -9.78 3.37
CA TRP A 291 34.62 -9.72 2.20
C TRP A 291 35.57 -8.50 2.22
N ALA A 292 35.07 -7.33 2.57
CA ALA A 292 35.86 -6.11 2.66
C ALA A 292 36.94 -6.17 3.75
N ALA A 293 36.71 -6.93 4.83
CA ALA A 293 37.66 -7.15 5.94
C ALA A 293 38.75 -8.17 5.63
N GLY A 294 38.82 -8.73 4.42
CA GLY A 294 39.90 -9.65 4.01
C GLY A 294 39.42 -11.05 3.58
N GLY A 295 38.11 -11.28 3.49
CA GLY A 295 37.55 -12.49 2.90
C GLY A 295 37.82 -12.60 1.39
N THR A 296 37.70 -13.81 0.83
CA THR A 296 37.85 -14.03 -0.60
C THR A 296 36.53 -13.71 -1.33
N GLU A 297 36.63 -13.36 -2.62
CA GLU A 297 35.46 -13.12 -3.48
C GLU A 297 34.66 -14.41 -3.65
N GLU A 298 35.34 -15.57 -3.70
CA GLU A 298 34.68 -16.88 -3.80
C GLU A 298 33.82 -17.18 -2.59
N GLN A 299 34.29 -16.91 -1.38
CA GLN A 299 33.52 -17.06 -0.15
C GLN A 299 32.27 -16.16 -0.12
N ALA A 300 32.40 -14.93 -0.61
CA ALA A 300 31.28 -14.01 -0.71
C ALA A 300 30.24 -14.48 -1.75
N LEU A 301 30.71 -14.97 -2.90
CA LEU A 301 29.87 -15.54 -3.94
C LEU A 301 29.15 -16.80 -3.46
N GLU A 302 29.85 -17.71 -2.78
CA GLU A 302 29.30 -18.94 -2.22
C GLU A 302 28.21 -18.63 -1.17
N ALA A 303 28.46 -17.66 -0.27
CA ALA A 303 27.47 -17.22 0.69
C ALA A 303 26.22 -16.63 0.03
N LEU A 304 26.41 -15.82 -1.03
CA LEU A 304 25.31 -15.25 -1.80
C LEU A 304 24.52 -16.34 -2.55
N LEU A 305 25.20 -17.30 -3.19
CA LEU A 305 24.56 -18.41 -3.88
C LEU A 305 23.80 -19.30 -2.92
N GLY A 306 24.37 -19.63 -1.75
CA GLY A 306 23.72 -20.42 -0.72
C GLY A 306 22.42 -19.80 -0.21
N ALA A 307 22.40 -18.48 -0.07
CA ALA A 307 21.18 -17.76 0.35
C ALA A 307 20.11 -17.67 -0.75
N HIS A 308 20.52 -17.76 -2.02
CA HIS A 308 19.60 -17.66 -3.17
C HIS A 308 19.18 -19.03 -3.75
N GLN A 309 19.63 -20.15 -3.17
CA GLN A 309 19.31 -21.49 -3.66
C GLN A 309 17.85 -21.88 -3.52
N THR A 310 17.12 -21.26 -2.62
CA THR A 310 15.67 -21.44 -2.46
C THR A 310 14.93 -20.20 -2.91
N ALA A 311 14.66 -20.08 -4.22
CA ALA A 311 13.69 -19.10 -4.68
C ALA A 311 12.33 -19.39 -4.04
N PRO A 312 11.65 -18.39 -3.46
CA PRO A 312 10.33 -18.60 -2.87
C PRO A 312 9.37 -19.13 -3.93
N LYS A 313 8.58 -20.14 -3.58
CA LYS A 313 7.50 -20.60 -4.44
C LYS A 313 6.42 -19.51 -4.43
N TRP A 314 6.25 -18.83 -5.53
CA TRP A 314 5.25 -17.79 -5.62
C TRP A 314 4.26 -18.06 -6.75
N ARG A 315 3.05 -17.49 -6.60
CA ARG A 315 2.05 -17.42 -7.66
C ARG A 315 1.52 -16.00 -7.76
N PHE A 316 1.39 -15.50 -8.98
CA PHE A 316 0.79 -14.22 -9.27
C PHE A 316 -0.62 -14.40 -9.80
N ARG A 317 -1.56 -13.61 -9.29
CA ARG A 317 -2.95 -13.60 -9.74
C ARG A 317 -3.40 -12.17 -9.98
N THR A 318 -4.36 -11.99 -10.87
CA THR A 318 -5.04 -10.72 -11.09
C THR A 318 -6.47 -10.83 -10.60
N HIS A 319 -7.02 -9.73 -10.08
CA HIS A 319 -8.39 -9.66 -9.61
C HIS A 319 -9.06 -8.40 -10.16
N LEU A 320 -10.17 -8.57 -10.87
CA LEU A 320 -10.94 -7.44 -11.39
C LEU A 320 -11.92 -6.98 -10.29
N LEU A 321 -11.73 -5.74 -9.81
CA LEU A 321 -12.60 -5.14 -8.82
C LEU A 321 -13.89 -4.63 -9.48
N PRO A 322 -15.03 -4.69 -8.75
CA PRO A 322 -16.35 -4.41 -9.34
C PRO A 322 -16.56 -2.93 -9.67
N HIS A 323 -15.81 -2.02 -9.02
CA HIS A 323 -16.06 -0.59 -9.11
C HIS A 323 -14.79 0.20 -9.41
N ASP A 324 -14.96 1.22 -10.23
CA ASP A 324 -13.98 2.29 -10.40
C ASP A 324 -14.49 3.53 -9.64
N TYR A 325 -13.62 4.08 -8.78
CA TYR A 325 -13.91 5.25 -7.98
C TYR A 325 -13.20 6.47 -8.57
N ASP A 326 -13.59 6.90 -9.77
CA ASP A 326 -13.18 8.22 -10.28
C ASP A 326 -13.95 9.32 -9.52
N ILE A 327 -13.63 9.45 -8.24
CA ILE A 327 -14.35 10.28 -7.28
C ILE A 327 -14.09 11.76 -7.51
N PHE A 328 -13.00 12.10 -8.18
CA PHE A 328 -12.47 13.47 -8.22
C PHE A 328 -12.35 14.06 -9.62
N GLY A 329 -12.90 13.37 -10.65
CA GLY A 329 -12.83 13.80 -12.04
C GLY A 329 -11.42 14.29 -12.40
N SER A 330 -10.74 13.69 -13.30
CA SER A 330 -9.48 14.23 -13.80
C SER A 330 -9.72 15.69 -14.23
N GLU A 331 -9.10 16.68 -13.59
CA GLU A 331 -9.04 18.07 -14.05
C GLU A 331 -8.45 18.22 -15.47
N SER A 332 -8.08 17.11 -16.10
CA SER A 332 -7.50 17.00 -17.44
C SER A 332 -8.53 17.02 -18.59
N GLY A 333 -9.83 17.25 -18.32
CA GLY A 333 -10.90 17.23 -19.34
C GLY A 333 -11.43 18.58 -19.81
N MET A 334 -10.98 19.71 -19.27
CA MET A 334 -11.49 21.04 -19.63
C MET A 334 -10.43 21.93 -20.33
N ASN A 335 -9.79 21.42 -21.36
CA ASN A 335 -9.13 22.28 -22.36
C ASN A 335 -8.97 21.56 -23.69
N ARG A 336 -10.09 21.19 -24.33
CA ARG A 336 -10.11 20.91 -25.78
C ARG A 336 -11.36 21.54 -26.37
N GLY A 337 -11.13 22.66 -27.02
CA GLY A 337 -11.85 23.04 -28.21
C GLY A 337 -13.12 23.86 -28.03
N THR A 338 -13.02 25.15 -28.10
CA THR A 338 -13.72 25.89 -29.15
C THR A 338 -12.91 27.13 -29.43
N GLY A 339 -12.09 27.08 -30.45
CA GLY A 339 -11.61 28.27 -31.14
C GLY A 339 -12.78 28.84 -31.90
N ILE A 340 -13.25 30.00 -31.50
CA ILE A 340 -13.93 30.97 -32.37
C ILE A 340 -13.21 32.29 -32.17
N SER A 341 -12.52 32.65 -33.24
CA SER A 341 -11.99 33.96 -33.48
C SER A 341 -13.13 34.99 -33.56
N GLU A 342 -13.05 36.05 -32.76
CA GLU A 342 -13.57 37.33 -33.20
C GLU A 342 -12.76 38.48 -32.59
N ASP A 343 -12.25 39.21 -33.49
CA ASP A 343 -11.52 40.46 -33.51
C ASP A 343 -12.39 41.64 -32.93
N ARG A 344 -11.76 42.54 -32.16
CA ARG A 344 -11.85 44.00 -32.28
C ARG A 344 -11.60 44.78 -30.99
N SER A 345 -10.50 45.56 -31.10
CA SER A 345 -10.39 46.99 -30.67
C SER A 345 -10.53 47.36 -29.20
N ALA A 346 -9.43 47.88 -28.70
CA ALA A 346 -9.23 48.75 -27.54
C ALA A 346 -10.04 50.10 -27.64
N PRO A 347 -10.03 51.05 -26.66
CA PRO A 347 -8.91 51.40 -25.78
C PRO A 347 -9.23 51.88 -24.33
N ARG A 348 -8.16 51.99 -23.56
CA ARG A 348 -7.78 52.95 -22.49
C ARG A 348 -8.81 53.51 -21.53
N SER A 349 -8.57 53.40 -20.22
CA SER A 349 -8.29 54.53 -19.35
C SER A 349 -7.77 54.10 -17.98
N ALA A 350 -6.88 54.96 -17.46
CA ALA A 350 -6.11 54.86 -16.24
C ALA A 350 -6.87 55.39 -15.01
N SER A 351 -6.48 54.88 -13.82
CA SER A 351 -6.22 55.66 -12.59
C SER A 351 -5.95 54.65 -11.45
N ARG A 352 -4.73 54.62 -10.90
CA ARG A 352 -4.21 55.31 -9.71
C ARG A 352 -5.08 55.17 -8.46
N SER A 353 -4.57 54.45 -7.45
CA SER A 353 -3.95 54.87 -6.17
C SER A 353 -4.02 53.69 -5.19
N ALA A 354 -2.89 53.28 -4.66
CA ALA A 354 -2.27 53.69 -3.42
C ALA A 354 -2.88 53.10 -2.14
N GLY A 355 -2.05 52.34 -1.43
CA GLY A 355 -1.90 52.38 0.01
C GLY A 355 -2.50 51.17 0.72
N GLU A 356 -1.78 50.39 1.34
CA GLU A 356 -1.23 50.43 2.64
C GLU A 356 -0.99 48.99 3.23
N LYS A 357 0.07 48.94 3.91
CA LYS A 357 0.59 47.83 4.75
C LYS A 357 -0.30 47.57 5.96
N LEU A 358 -0.25 46.34 6.45
CA LEU A 358 -0.06 45.93 7.87
C LEU A 358 -0.18 44.40 7.89
N LYS A 359 0.82 43.60 8.25
CA LYS A 359 1.48 43.26 9.51
C LYS A 359 0.58 42.50 10.51
N TYR A 360 1.16 41.34 10.97
CA TYR A 360 0.83 40.51 12.13
C TYR A 360 -0.36 39.55 11.93
N LEU A 361 -0.24 38.31 12.21
CA LEU A 361 0.46 37.37 13.13
C LEU A 361 0.51 35.98 12.53
#